data_ea30d47a09d7d94e44d4a46032ac521d
#
_entry.id   ea30d47a09d7d94e44d4a46032ac521d
#
_cell.length_a   1.000
_cell.length_b   1.000
_cell.length_c   1.000
_cell.angle_alpha   90.00
_cell.angle_beta   90.00
_cell.angle_gamma   90.00
#
_symmetry.space_group_name_H-M   'P 1'
#
loop_
_entity.id
_entity.type
_entity.pdbx_description
1 polymer ?
#
loop_
_entity_poly.entity_id
_entity_poly.type
_entity_poly.pdbx_seq_one_letter_code
_entity_poly.pdbx_strand_id
1 'polypeptide(L)'
;DGMIITGAPVEKLEFEEVNYWDELITVMEWSKKHVTSTIHICWGAQAGLYYHYGIKKELLPKKLSGVYKHRVMNRKEPLVRGFDDVFMAPHSRYTQASRQQILDNPRLKVLADSDEAGIYIVLGDGGKEIFVMGHPEYDRLTLDQEYKRDIDKGIEPDLPVNYYPDDDCNRKPLLSWRSHANNLYTNWLNYYAVSYTHLTLPTNSRV
;
A
#
# COMPACT_ATOMS: atom_id res chain seq x y z
N ASP A 1 -16.98 9.97 1.62
CA ASP A 1 -16.17 9.28 2.63
C ASP A 1 -14.83 8.81 2.05
N GLY A 2 -14.50 7.51 2.05
CA GLY A 2 -13.21 6.98 1.58
C GLY A 2 -13.34 6.15 0.30
N MET A 3 -12.24 6.06 -0.46
CA MET A 3 -12.12 5.21 -1.65
C MET A 3 -10.84 4.39 -1.57
N ILE A 4 -10.84 3.18 -2.11
CA ILE A 4 -9.66 2.35 -2.27
C ILE A 4 -9.47 2.05 -3.76
N ILE A 5 -8.27 2.34 -4.29
CA ILE A 5 -7.83 1.95 -5.63
C ILE A 5 -6.76 0.88 -5.44
N THR A 6 -7.10 -0.35 -5.78
CA THR A 6 -6.24 -1.51 -5.53
C THR A 6 -5.27 -1.80 -6.67
N GLY A 7 -4.39 -2.78 -6.47
CA GLY A 7 -3.41 -3.24 -7.44
C GLY A 7 -4.03 -3.96 -8.65
N ALA A 8 -3.26 -4.06 -9.73
CA ALA A 8 -3.61 -4.80 -10.93
C ALA A 8 -2.36 -5.47 -11.53
N PRO A 9 -2.50 -6.64 -12.20
CA PRO A 9 -1.37 -7.42 -12.74
C PRO A 9 -0.86 -6.86 -14.09
N VAL A 10 -0.77 -5.54 -14.23
CA VAL A 10 -0.33 -4.81 -15.43
C VAL A 10 0.92 -3.97 -15.19
N GLU A 11 1.64 -4.24 -14.12
CA GLU A 11 2.75 -3.42 -13.64
C GLU A 11 3.95 -3.31 -14.59
N LYS A 12 4.11 -4.27 -15.53
CA LYS A 12 5.17 -4.24 -16.54
C LYS A 12 4.85 -3.38 -17.77
N LEU A 13 3.58 -3.00 -17.96
CA LEU A 13 3.17 -2.06 -19.01
C LEU A 13 3.43 -0.62 -18.56
N GLU A 14 3.72 0.28 -19.49
CA GLU A 14 3.64 1.70 -19.17
C GLU A 14 2.19 2.07 -18.81
N PHE A 15 2.00 3.14 -18.01
CA PHE A 15 0.66 3.46 -17.53
C PHE A 15 -0.31 3.75 -18.70
N GLU A 16 0.18 4.47 -19.72
CA GLU A 16 -0.57 4.84 -20.91
C GLU A 16 -0.92 3.64 -21.81
N GLU A 17 -0.21 2.51 -21.66
CA GLU A 17 -0.49 1.26 -22.40
C GLU A 17 -1.60 0.42 -21.73
N VAL A 18 -2.00 0.77 -20.50
CA VAL A 18 -3.07 0.07 -19.80
C VAL A 18 -4.42 0.48 -20.39
N ASN A 19 -5.18 -0.49 -20.88
CA ASN A 19 -6.40 -0.25 -21.67
C ASN A 19 -7.53 0.50 -20.94
N TYR A 20 -7.49 0.61 -19.62
CA TYR A 20 -8.42 1.38 -18.79
C TYR A 20 -7.75 2.61 -18.11
N TRP A 21 -6.61 3.06 -18.64
CA TRP A 21 -5.86 4.17 -18.04
C TRP A 21 -6.67 5.47 -18.00
N ASP A 22 -7.34 5.82 -19.08
CA ASP A 22 -8.14 7.05 -19.18
C ASP A 22 -9.36 7.02 -18.22
N GLU A 23 -10.00 5.86 -18.07
CA GLU A 23 -11.06 5.67 -17.08
C GLU A 23 -10.53 5.79 -15.65
N LEU A 24 -9.36 5.22 -15.37
CA LEU A 24 -8.73 5.35 -14.06
C LEU A 24 -8.38 6.81 -13.74
N ILE A 25 -7.84 7.56 -14.69
CA ILE A 25 -7.61 9.01 -14.56
C ILE A 25 -8.92 9.72 -14.21
N THR A 26 -10.00 9.41 -14.94
CA THR A 26 -11.32 10.01 -14.68
C THR A 26 -11.79 9.74 -13.26
N VAL A 27 -11.61 8.51 -12.74
CA VAL A 27 -11.94 8.13 -11.36
C VAL A 27 -11.05 8.89 -10.36
N MET A 28 -9.74 8.99 -10.61
CA MET A 28 -8.80 9.70 -9.75
C MET A 28 -9.12 11.21 -9.70
N GLU A 29 -9.44 11.84 -10.83
CA GLU A 29 -9.87 13.24 -10.86
C GLU A 29 -11.19 13.47 -10.13
N TRP A 30 -12.16 12.58 -10.33
CA TRP A 30 -13.42 12.63 -9.61
C TRP A 30 -13.21 12.51 -8.09
N SER A 31 -12.32 11.60 -7.66
CA SER A 31 -12.03 11.35 -6.24
C SER A 31 -11.47 12.59 -5.54
N LYS A 32 -10.66 13.40 -6.21
CA LYS A 32 -10.15 14.66 -5.63
C LYS A 32 -11.24 15.61 -5.15
N LYS A 33 -12.38 15.60 -5.80
CA LYS A 33 -13.49 16.53 -5.52
C LYS A 33 -14.57 15.92 -4.64
N HIS A 34 -14.78 14.59 -4.73
CA HIS A 34 -15.94 13.93 -4.18
C HIS A 34 -15.63 12.92 -3.06
N VAL A 35 -14.37 12.56 -2.88
CA VAL A 35 -13.93 11.60 -1.85
C VAL A 35 -13.06 12.33 -0.81
N THR A 36 -13.27 12.05 0.46
CA THR A 36 -12.54 12.70 1.54
C THR A 36 -11.08 12.26 1.55
N SER A 37 -10.82 10.96 1.42
CA SER A 37 -9.47 10.38 1.34
C SER A 37 -9.48 9.12 0.49
N THR A 38 -8.44 8.92 -0.32
CA THR A 38 -8.27 7.74 -1.17
C THR A 38 -7.01 6.98 -0.76
N ILE A 39 -7.13 5.67 -0.47
CA ILE A 39 -5.98 4.76 -0.36
C ILE A 39 -5.74 4.12 -1.72
N HIS A 40 -4.50 4.21 -2.17
CA HIS A 40 -3.98 3.53 -3.35
C HIS A 40 -3.06 2.38 -2.92
N ILE A 41 -3.24 1.17 -3.48
CA ILE A 41 -2.52 -0.04 -3.06
C ILE A 41 -1.71 -0.61 -4.23
N CYS A 42 -0.44 -0.97 -3.96
CA CYS A 42 0.49 -1.63 -4.87
C CYS A 42 0.61 -0.92 -6.22
N TRP A 43 0.21 -1.54 -7.34
CA TRP A 43 0.18 -0.89 -8.65
C TRP A 43 -0.70 0.37 -8.65
N GLY A 44 -1.84 0.32 -7.97
CA GLY A 44 -2.70 1.50 -7.80
C GLY A 44 -1.97 2.65 -7.09
N ALA A 45 -1.08 2.36 -6.14
CA ALA A 45 -0.24 3.36 -5.49
C ALA A 45 0.78 3.98 -6.47
N GLN A 46 1.41 3.17 -7.30
CA GLN A 46 2.32 3.67 -8.33
C GLN A 46 1.58 4.51 -9.38
N ALA A 47 0.39 4.07 -9.82
CA ALA A 47 -0.47 4.79 -10.75
C ALA A 47 -0.90 6.16 -10.19
N GLY A 48 -1.34 6.20 -8.93
CA GLY A 48 -1.71 7.44 -8.25
C GLY A 48 -0.52 8.39 -8.05
N LEU A 49 0.65 7.87 -7.64
CA LEU A 49 1.88 8.67 -7.52
C LEU A 49 2.32 9.24 -8.88
N TYR A 50 2.22 8.44 -9.93
CA TYR A 50 2.52 8.90 -11.28
C TYR A 50 1.57 10.01 -11.72
N TYR A 51 0.27 9.77 -11.63
CA TYR A 51 -0.74 10.70 -12.12
C TYR A 51 -0.77 12.01 -11.32
N HIS A 52 -0.77 11.95 -9.99
CA HIS A 52 -0.94 13.14 -9.14
C HIS A 52 0.35 13.91 -8.89
N TYR A 53 1.52 13.24 -8.97
CA TYR A 53 2.80 13.81 -8.54
C TYR A 53 3.93 13.65 -9.57
N GLY A 54 3.68 12.98 -10.70
CA GLY A 54 4.68 12.76 -11.75
C GLY A 54 5.79 11.79 -11.35
N ILE A 55 5.59 10.98 -10.32
CA ILE A 55 6.58 10.01 -9.84
C ILE A 55 6.62 8.80 -10.77
N LYS A 56 7.77 8.54 -11.36
CA LYS A 56 7.96 7.44 -12.30
C LYS A 56 8.07 6.11 -11.57
N LYS A 57 7.65 5.04 -12.25
CA LYS A 57 7.94 3.67 -11.80
C LYS A 57 9.28 3.19 -12.35
N GLU A 58 9.89 2.26 -11.64
CA GLU A 58 11.16 1.62 -11.95
C GLU A 58 10.97 0.10 -11.90
N LEU A 59 11.52 -0.61 -12.88
CA LEU A 59 11.51 -2.08 -12.90
C LEU A 59 12.53 -2.61 -11.88
N LEU A 60 12.11 -3.56 -11.07
CA LEU A 60 12.99 -4.27 -10.15
C LEU A 60 13.80 -5.35 -10.90
N PRO A 61 15.03 -5.66 -10.44
CA PRO A 61 15.84 -6.71 -11.04
C PRO A 61 15.17 -8.09 -11.02
N LYS A 62 14.35 -8.34 -9.98
CA LYS A 62 13.53 -9.54 -9.82
C LYS A 62 12.25 -9.22 -9.06
N LYS A 63 11.29 -10.16 -9.10
CA LYS A 63 10.03 -10.02 -8.34
C LYS A 63 10.33 -9.88 -6.85
N LEU A 64 9.83 -8.83 -6.24
CA LEU A 64 9.80 -8.67 -4.79
C LEU A 64 8.59 -9.42 -4.27
N SER A 65 8.79 -10.59 -3.67
CA SER A 65 7.72 -11.44 -3.13
C SER A 65 8.07 -11.90 -1.72
N GLY A 66 7.17 -11.67 -0.77
CA GLY A 66 7.39 -12.08 0.61
C GLY A 66 6.84 -11.10 1.64
N VAL A 67 7.25 -11.29 2.89
CA VAL A 67 6.85 -10.47 4.04
C VAL A 67 8.08 -9.77 4.59
N TYR A 68 8.11 -8.45 4.44
CA TYR A 68 9.30 -7.65 4.72
C TYR A 68 9.12 -6.81 5.99
N LYS A 69 10.23 -6.54 6.64
CA LYS A 69 10.31 -5.69 7.82
C LYS A 69 10.34 -4.22 7.41
N HIS A 70 9.46 -3.42 8.02
CA HIS A 70 9.35 -1.99 7.82
C HIS A 70 9.53 -1.22 9.11
N ARG A 71 9.98 0.03 9.02
CA ARG A 71 10.11 0.95 10.15
C ARG A 71 9.16 2.12 9.98
N VAL A 72 8.57 2.57 11.07
CA VAL A 72 7.79 3.81 11.11
C VAL A 72 8.74 5.00 11.13
N MET A 73 8.62 5.87 10.12
CA MET A 73 9.47 7.05 9.93
C MET A 73 8.91 8.31 10.60
N ASN A 74 7.60 8.39 10.79
CA ASN A 74 6.95 9.54 11.41
C ASN A 74 5.78 9.11 12.32
N ARG A 75 6.08 8.96 13.63
CA ARG A 75 5.10 8.53 14.64
C ARG A 75 4.01 9.55 14.97
N LYS A 76 4.19 10.81 14.56
CA LYS A 76 3.21 11.88 14.85
C LYS A 76 1.99 11.81 13.92
N GLU A 77 2.11 11.09 12.80
CA GLU A 77 0.99 10.96 11.88
C GLU A 77 -0.07 10.00 12.40
N PRO A 78 -1.35 10.41 12.42
CA PRO A 78 -2.43 9.56 12.90
C PRO A 78 -2.55 8.23 12.17
N LEU A 79 -2.17 8.16 10.89
CA LEU A 79 -2.26 6.95 10.07
C LEU A 79 -1.46 5.77 10.63
N VAL A 80 -0.34 6.04 11.29
CA VAL A 80 0.53 5.02 11.89
C VAL A 80 0.37 4.91 13.42
N ARG A 81 -0.68 5.48 13.97
CA ARG A 81 -0.97 5.37 15.41
C ARG A 81 -1.18 3.92 15.82
N GLY A 82 -0.53 3.48 16.88
CA GLY A 82 -0.57 2.11 17.37
C GLY A 82 0.30 1.11 16.59
N PHE A 83 1.10 1.60 15.64
CA PHE A 83 2.14 0.77 15.02
C PHE A 83 3.32 0.63 15.99
N ASP A 84 3.95 -0.55 15.96
CA ASP A 84 5.26 -0.75 16.55
C ASP A 84 6.34 0.03 15.78
N ASP A 85 7.53 0.22 16.35
CA ASP A 85 8.68 0.84 15.66
C ASP A 85 9.01 0.08 14.37
N VAL A 86 8.83 -1.23 14.44
CA VAL A 86 9.09 -2.19 13.37
C VAL A 86 7.89 -3.11 13.21
N PHE A 87 7.48 -3.32 11.99
CA PHE A 87 6.35 -4.20 11.65
C PHE A 87 6.59 -4.94 10.34
N MET A 88 5.80 -5.98 10.10
CA MET A 88 5.87 -6.80 8.90
C MET A 88 4.76 -6.42 7.93
N ALA A 89 5.07 -6.43 6.62
CA ALA A 89 4.06 -6.23 5.57
C ALA A 89 4.38 -7.07 4.33
N PRO A 90 3.35 -7.64 3.66
CA PRO A 90 3.54 -8.43 2.46
C PRO A 90 3.71 -7.55 1.21
N HIS A 91 4.54 -8.03 0.31
CA HIS A 91 4.76 -7.47 -1.02
C HIS A 91 4.72 -8.54 -2.09
N SER A 92 4.21 -8.18 -3.28
CA SER A 92 4.29 -8.99 -4.50
C SER A 92 4.27 -8.06 -5.70
N ARG A 93 5.44 -7.72 -6.24
CA ARG A 93 5.55 -6.74 -7.33
C ARG A 93 6.86 -6.86 -8.12
N TYR A 94 6.83 -6.45 -9.38
CA TYR A 94 8.01 -6.34 -10.26
C TYR A 94 8.50 -4.91 -10.43
N THR A 95 7.75 -3.92 -9.94
CA THR A 95 8.06 -2.51 -10.09
C THR A 95 7.96 -1.78 -8.75
N GLN A 96 8.54 -0.59 -8.68
CA GLN A 96 8.42 0.33 -7.56
C GLN A 96 8.32 1.78 -8.06
N ALA A 97 7.78 2.66 -7.24
CA ALA A 97 7.85 4.10 -7.49
C ALA A 97 9.27 4.61 -7.17
N SER A 98 9.75 5.58 -7.95
CA SER A 98 11.08 6.14 -7.77
C SER A 98 11.25 6.75 -6.38
N ARG A 99 12.10 6.13 -5.57
CA ARG A 99 12.40 6.56 -4.19
C ARG A 99 12.87 8.01 -4.15
N GLN A 100 13.81 8.37 -5.03
CA GLN A 100 14.38 9.72 -5.04
C GLN A 100 13.33 10.76 -5.34
N GLN A 101 12.47 10.52 -6.34
CA GLN A 101 11.41 11.46 -6.69
C GLN A 101 10.37 11.63 -5.58
N ILE A 102 10.06 10.56 -4.83
CA ILE A 102 9.18 10.65 -3.66
C ILE A 102 9.80 11.54 -2.57
N LEU A 103 11.09 11.33 -2.27
CA LEU A 103 11.79 12.06 -1.21
C LEU A 103 11.99 13.54 -1.57
N ASP A 104 12.18 13.87 -2.85
CA ASP A 104 12.37 15.22 -3.34
C ASP A 104 11.05 16.01 -3.46
N ASN A 105 9.89 15.35 -3.37
CA ASN A 105 8.61 16.01 -3.53
C ASN A 105 8.07 16.51 -2.17
N PRO A 106 8.00 17.85 -1.95
CA PRO A 106 7.58 18.42 -0.67
C PRO A 106 6.11 18.18 -0.31
N ARG A 107 5.28 17.74 -1.27
CA ARG A 107 3.87 17.39 -1.04
C ARG A 107 3.71 15.95 -0.54
N LEU A 108 4.78 15.15 -0.55
CA LEU A 108 4.78 13.75 -0.14
C LEU A 108 5.53 13.59 1.19
N LYS A 109 5.00 12.74 2.06
CA LYS A 109 5.61 12.41 3.34
C LYS A 109 5.71 10.89 3.49
N VAL A 110 6.92 10.37 3.61
CA VAL A 110 7.16 8.94 3.88
C VAL A 110 6.83 8.65 5.35
N LEU A 111 5.92 7.70 5.59
CA LEU A 111 5.51 7.29 6.93
C LEU A 111 6.10 5.95 7.35
N ALA A 112 6.37 5.06 6.40
CA ALA A 112 7.01 3.77 6.65
C ALA A 112 7.92 3.37 5.49
N ASP A 113 9.05 2.75 5.82
CA ASP A 113 10.10 2.40 4.89
C ASP A 113 10.79 1.09 5.28
N SER A 114 11.43 0.42 4.34
CA SER A 114 12.17 -0.84 4.50
C SER A 114 13.51 -0.76 3.78
N ASP A 115 14.55 -1.29 4.42
CA ASP A 115 15.88 -1.41 3.80
C ASP A 115 15.85 -2.41 2.62
N GLU A 116 14.95 -3.42 2.68
CA GLU A 116 14.85 -4.49 1.68
C GLU A 116 13.74 -4.23 0.64
N ALA A 117 12.57 -3.76 1.10
CA ALA A 117 11.39 -3.60 0.24
C ALA A 117 11.14 -2.13 -0.19
N GLY A 118 11.95 -1.18 0.29
CA GLY A 118 11.81 0.23 -0.02
C GLY A 118 10.62 0.90 0.66
N ILE A 119 10.19 2.05 0.15
CA ILE A 119 9.11 2.85 0.72
C ILE A 119 7.80 2.05 0.75
N TYR A 120 7.11 2.08 1.90
CA TYR A 120 5.86 1.34 2.09
C TYR A 120 4.63 2.24 2.16
N ILE A 121 4.62 3.26 3.02
CA ILE A 121 3.49 4.18 3.18
C ILE A 121 3.93 5.60 2.87
N VAL A 122 3.23 6.25 1.96
CA VAL A 122 3.41 7.67 1.64
C VAL A 122 2.08 8.40 1.82
N LEU A 123 2.13 9.54 2.48
CA LEU A 123 1.00 10.46 2.66
C LEU A 123 1.16 11.62 1.66
N GLY A 124 0.15 11.86 0.84
CA GLY A 124 0.05 12.97 -0.08
C GLY A 124 -1.05 13.94 0.33
N ASP A 125 -0.83 15.23 0.09
CA ASP A 125 -1.78 16.33 0.33
C ASP A 125 -2.53 16.23 1.68
N GLY A 126 -1.76 15.99 2.76
CA GLY A 126 -2.31 15.92 4.11
C GLY A 126 -3.24 14.74 4.38
N GLY A 127 -3.18 13.69 3.55
CA GLY A 127 -3.99 12.48 3.68
C GLY A 127 -5.17 12.41 2.70
N LYS A 128 -5.23 13.34 1.77
CA LYS A 128 -6.17 13.28 0.64
C LYS A 128 -5.89 12.05 -0.22
N GLU A 129 -4.61 11.79 -0.49
CA GLU A 129 -4.13 10.59 -1.12
C GLU A 129 -3.16 9.87 -0.18
N ILE A 130 -3.33 8.56 -0.03
CA ILE A 130 -2.46 7.66 0.74
C ILE A 130 -2.00 6.55 -0.19
N PHE A 131 -0.69 6.31 -0.24
CA PHE A 131 -0.08 5.33 -1.12
C PHE A 131 0.57 4.23 -0.29
N VAL A 132 0.15 2.98 -0.49
CA VAL A 132 0.66 1.79 0.19
C VAL A 132 1.26 0.86 -0.86
N MET A 133 2.60 0.69 -0.85
CA MET A 133 3.34 -0.02 -1.91
C MET A 133 3.29 -1.54 -1.78
N GLY A 134 2.83 -2.08 -0.66
CA GLY A 134 2.61 -3.51 -0.45
C GLY A 134 1.13 -3.85 -0.37
N HIS A 135 0.82 -4.99 0.21
CA HIS A 135 -0.51 -5.58 0.23
C HIS A 135 -1.02 -5.86 1.66
N PRO A 136 -1.39 -4.82 2.44
CA PRO A 136 -1.92 -5.02 3.79
C PRO A 136 -3.18 -5.89 3.82
N GLU A 137 -3.93 -5.93 2.69
CA GLU A 137 -5.17 -6.68 2.51
C GLU A 137 -4.97 -8.19 2.31
N TYR A 138 -3.75 -8.66 2.06
CA TYR A 138 -3.51 -10.07 1.76
C TYR A 138 -3.91 -11.00 2.90
N ASP A 139 -4.63 -12.06 2.53
CA ASP A 139 -4.84 -13.21 3.40
C ASP A 139 -3.58 -14.05 3.55
N ARG A 140 -3.60 -14.94 4.57
CA ARG A 140 -2.47 -15.83 4.88
C ARG A 140 -1.93 -16.58 3.67
N LEU A 141 -2.81 -17.06 2.77
CA LEU A 141 -2.46 -17.93 1.67
C LEU A 141 -2.27 -17.22 0.33
N THR A 142 -2.43 -15.90 0.26
CA THR A 142 -2.39 -15.18 -1.02
C THR A 142 -1.02 -15.31 -1.70
N LEU A 143 0.08 -15.09 -0.97
CA LEU A 143 1.43 -15.27 -1.52
C LEU A 143 1.73 -16.73 -1.90
N ASP A 144 1.21 -17.71 -1.16
CA ASP A 144 1.32 -19.13 -1.49
C ASP A 144 0.61 -19.46 -2.82
N GLN A 145 -0.59 -18.93 -3.00
CA GLN A 145 -1.36 -19.08 -4.24
C GLN A 145 -0.66 -18.43 -5.43
N GLU A 146 -0.09 -17.24 -5.24
CA GLU A 146 0.69 -16.58 -6.29
C GLU A 146 1.96 -17.36 -6.64
N TYR A 147 2.69 -17.85 -5.64
CA TYR A 147 3.89 -18.66 -5.83
C TYR A 147 3.60 -19.93 -6.62
N LYS A 148 2.57 -20.69 -6.22
CA LYS A 148 2.14 -21.92 -6.91
C LYS A 148 1.64 -21.65 -8.32
N ARG A 149 0.84 -20.61 -8.49
CA ARG A 149 0.36 -20.18 -9.82
C ARG A 149 1.52 -19.85 -10.76
N ASP A 150 2.58 -19.19 -10.27
CA ASP A 150 3.72 -18.83 -11.08
C ASP A 150 4.53 -20.08 -11.48
N ILE A 151 4.67 -21.09 -10.59
CA ILE A 151 5.23 -22.40 -10.90
C ILE A 151 4.40 -23.12 -11.98
N ASP A 152 3.06 -23.17 -11.84
CA ASP A 152 2.15 -23.82 -12.79
C ASP A 152 2.23 -23.17 -14.20
N LYS A 153 2.60 -21.89 -14.28
CA LYS A 153 2.85 -21.18 -15.54
C LYS A 153 4.24 -21.44 -16.12
N GLY A 154 5.06 -22.28 -15.50
CA GLY A 154 6.43 -22.56 -15.91
C GLY A 154 7.40 -21.41 -15.61
N ILE A 155 7.03 -20.49 -14.74
CA ILE A 155 7.91 -19.48 -14.17
C ILE A 155 8.68 -20.15 -13.02
N GLU A 156 9.96 -19.86 -12.87
CA GLU A 156 10.77 -20.27 -11.72
C GLU A 156 10.81 -19.13 -10.69
N PRO A 157 9.77 -18.96 -9.84
CA PRO A 157 9.74 -17.88 -8.88
C PRO A 157 10.67 -18.17 -7.69
N ASP A 158 11.33 -17.13 -7.18
CA ASP A 158 11.97 -17.24 -5.85
C ASP A 158 10.91 -17.54 -4.78
N LEU A 159 11.30 -18.28 -3.74
CA LEU A 159 10.46 -18.52 -2.59
C LEU A 159 10.12 -17.18 -1.91
N PRO A 160 8.84 -16.93 -1.53
CA PRO A 160 8.46 -15.71 -0.83
C PRO A 160 9.24 -15.54 0.49
N VAL A 161 9.94 -14.42 0.61
CA VAL A 161 10.86 -14.12 1.72
C VAL A 161 10.09 -14.03 3.06
N ASN A 162 10.62 -14.61 4.14
CA ASN A 162 10.06 -14.57 5.51
C ASN A 162 8.58 -15.02 5.61
N TYR A 163 8.14 -15.87 4.73
CA TYR A 163 6.73 -16.26 4.62
C TYR A 163 6.46 -17.68 5.11
N TYR A 164 7.25 -18.64 4.69
CA TYR A 164 7.14 -20.02 5.17
C TYR A 164 8.06 -20.27 6.38
N PRO A 165 7.62 -21.03 7.40
CA PRO A 165 8.50 -21.46 8.47
C PRO A 165 9.69 -22.27 7.91
N ASP A 166 10.91 -21.91 8.31
CA ASP A 166 12.15 -22.56 7.87
C ASP A 166 12.31 -22.64 6.33
N ASP A 167 11.70 -21.70 5.60
CA ASP A 167 11.67 -21.66 4.14
C ASP A 167 11.09 -22.94 3.47
N ASP A 168 10.26 -23.70 4.19
CA ASP A 168 9.60 -24.89 3.68
C ASP A 168 8.18 -24.57 3.15
N CYS A 169 8.02 -24.57 1.83
CA CYS A 169 6.74 -24.28 1.15
C CYS A 169 5.64 -25.35 1.39
N ASN A 170 5.96 -26.48 2.01
CA ASN A 170 4.97 -27.48 2.44
C ASN A 170 4.37 -27.15 3.81
N ARG A 171 4.97 -26.22 4.55
CA ARG A 171 4.48 -25.80 5.86
C ARG A 171 3.49 -24.64 5.74
N LYS A 172 2.54 -24.60 6.68
CA LYS A 172 1.56 -23.52 6.70
C LYS A 172 2.23 -22.16 6.92
N PRO A 173 2.00 -21.17 6.05
CA PRO A 173 2.62 -19.86 6.17
C PRO A 173 2.28 -19.13 7.47
N LEU A 174 3.22 -18.30 7.93
CA LEU A 174 3.01 -17.42 9.08
C LEU A 174 2.20 -16.19 8.67
N LEU A 175 1.34 -15.71 9.56
CA LEU A 175 0.59 -14.46 9.39
C LEU A 175 1.11 -13.44 10.39
N SER A 176 1.97 -12.54 9.97
CA SER A 176 2.67 -11.59 10.84
C SER A 176 2.34 -10.11 10.58
N TRP A 177 1.38 -9.81 9.69
CA TRP A 177 1.07 -8.42 9.28
C TRP A 177 -0.35 -7.95 9.62
N ARG A 178 -1.26 -8.86 9.99
CA ARG A 178 -2.71 -8.54 10.14
C ARG A 178 -2.99 -7.43 11.15
N SER A 179 -2.30 -7.40 12.28
CA SER A 179 -2.54 -6.39 13.31
C SER A 179 -2.24 -4.98 12.81
N HIS A 180 -1.11 -4.78 12.13
CA HIS A 180 -0.72 -3.49 11.56
C HIS A 180 -1.58 -3.12 10.35
N ALA A 181 -1.99 -4.10 9.52
CA ALA A 181 -2.95 -3.89 8.45
C ALA A 181 -4.31 -3.39 8.98
N ASN A 182 -4.83 -4.03 10.03
CA ASN A 182 -6.07 -3.58 10.68
C ASN A 182 -5.92 -2.17 11.25
N ASN A 183 -4.80 -1.86 11.91
CA ASN A 183 -4.53 -0.52 12.43
C ASN A 183 -4.48 0.52 11.30
N LEU A 184 -3.85 0.20 10.17
CA LEU A 184 -3.79 1.09 9.01
C LEU A 184 -5.19 1.48 8.54
N TYR A 185 -6.05 0.50 8.28
CA TYR A 185 -7.42 0.76 7.81
C TYR A 185 -8.29 1.44 8.86
N THR A 186 -8.17 1.04 10.13
CA THR A 186 -8.89 1.66 11.24
C THR A 186 -8.48 3.13 11.41
N ASN A 187 -7.18 3.42 11.36
CA ASN A 187 -6.69 4.80 11.45
C ASN A 187 -7.12 5.63 10.25
N TRP A 188 -7.05 5.06 9.03
CA TRP A 188 -7.54 5.74 7.84
C TRP A 188 -9.02 6.08 7.95
N LEU A 189 -9.86 5.12 8.32
CA LEU A 189 -11.30 5.35 8.49
C LEU A 189 -11.58 6.43 9.54
N ASN A 190 -10.88 6.39 10.68
CA ASN A 190 -11.14 7.28 11.80
C ASN A 190 -10.58 8.70 11.62
N TYR A 191 -9.47 8.87 10.88
CA TYR A 191 -8.77 10.16 10.84
C TYR A 191 -8.73 10.81 9.46
N TYR A 192 -9.03 10.08 8.38
CA TYR A 192 -8.88 10.59 7.01
C TYR A 192 -10.15 10.40 6.16
N ALA A 193 -10.83 9.25 6.26
CA ALA A 193 -11.96 8.92 5.40
C ALA A 193 -13.30 9.49 5.87
N VAL A 194 -13.44 9.83 7.15
CA VAL A 194 -14.68 10.37 7.71
C VAL A 194 -14.60 11.89 7.81
N SER A 195 -15.60 12.60 7.30
CA SER A 195 -15.70 14.03 7.55
C SER A 195 -16.03 14.29 9.03
N TYR A 196 -15.41 15.30 9.63
CA TYR A 196 -15.56 15.68 11.04
C TYR A 196 -17.01 15.87 11.53
N THR A 197 -18.00 15.98 10.64
CA THR A 197 -19.40 16.15 10.97
C THR A 197 -20.04 14.96 11.68
N HIS A 198 -19.40 13.78 11.68
CA HIS A 198 -19.91 12.59 12.36
C HIS A 198 -19.26 12.32 13.73
N LEU A 199 -18.26 13.10 14.14
CA LEU A 199 -17.52 12.93 15.40
C LEU A 199 -18.03 13.78 16.58
N THR A 200 -19.03 14.61 16.40
CA THR A 200 -19.72 15.27 17.52
C THR A 200 -20.73 14.31 18.11
N LEU A 201 -20.28 13.50 19.07
CA LEU A 201 -21.18 12.90 20.03
C LEU A 201 -21.98 14.05 20.68
N PRO A 202 -23.32 13.97 20.79
CA PRO A 202 -24.06 14.95 21.55
C PRO A 202 -23.53 14.92 23.00
N THR A 203 -22.90 15.99 23.43
CA THR A 203 -22.59 16.21 24.83
C THR A 203 -23.92 16.37 25.54
N ASN A 204 -24.44 15.30 26.11
CA ASN A 204 -25.48 15.38 27.11
C ASN A 204 -24.89 16.05 28.35
N SER A 205 -24.88 17.37 28.38
CA SER A 205 -24.80 18.13 29.62
C SER A 205 -26.10 17.89 30.38
N ARG A 206 -26.11 16.92 31.26
CA ARG A 206 -27.07 16.91 32.36
C ARG A 206 -26.42 17.57 33.56
N VAL A 207 -26.95 18.73 33.89
CA VAL A 207 -26.86 19.37 35.18
C VAL A 207 -27.43 18.45 36.23
#